data_9f75af2e1dbfa27762af631f9b978452
#
_entry.id   9f75af2e1dbfa27762af631f9b978452
#
_cell.length_a   1.000
_cell.length_b   1.000
_cell.length_c   1.000
_cell.angle_alpha   90.00
_cell.angle_beta   90.00
_cell.angle_gamma   90.00
#
_symmetry.space_group_name_H-M   'P 1'
#
loop_
_entity.id
_entity.type
_entity.pdbx_description
1 polymer ?
#
loop_
_entity_poly.entity_id
_entity_poly.type
_entity_poly.pdbx_seq_one_letter_code
_entity_poly.pdbx_strand_id
1 'polypeptide(L)'
;FGDAEYTEYSSIDKAPEERERGITINTAHVEYQTNDRIGHNYKTGEDNVEIKGRHYAHVDCPGHADYIKNMITGAAQMDGAILVIAASDGPMAQTKEHLLLARQVNVPSVLVFLNKVDQVDDEELLELVEMEVRETLSFYGFPGDDTPIIRGSALNALASESTDPKAPEYACIEELMQAVDTWIPTPDRKADQPFLMPVEDVFTISGRGTVAPGRVERGVIKKNEPVEIVGLADEKKSTVVTDIEMFHKLLDYAEAGDNIGALLRGVDKKSIERGQVLSKP
;
A
#
# COMPACT_ATOMS: atom_id res chain seq x y z
N PHE A 1 -14.03 -12.25 4.07
CA PHE A 1 -13.92 -10.80 3.85
C PHE A 1 -13.70 -10.46 2.37
N GLY A 2 -13.19 -11.36 1.54
CA GLY A 2 -12.87 -11.15 0.14
C GLY A 2 -12.04 -12.29 -0.42
N ASP A 3 -11.53 -12.10 -1.64
CA ASP A 3 -10.65 -13.05 -2.30
C ASP A 3 -9.19 -12.61 -2.12
N ALA A 4 -8.38 -13.46 -1.52
CA ALA A 4 -6.94 -13.31 -1.41
C ALA A 4 -6.28 -14.70 -1.44
N GLU A 5 -5.09 -14.80 -2.02
CA GLU A 5 -4.26 -15.98 -1.82
C GLU A 5 -3.65 -15.92 -0.41
N TYR A 6 -3.81 -17.01 0.35
CA TYR A 6 -3.14 -17.11 1.65
C TYR A 6 -1.62 -17.05 1.46
N THR A 7 -1.00 -16.09 2.12
CA THR A 7 0.46 -15.97 2.17
C THR A 7 0.90 -16.13 3.61
N GLU A 8 1.74 -17.12 3.88
CA GLU A 8 2.30 -17.31 5.21
C GLU A 8 3.11 -16.07 5.63
N TYR A 9 2.94 -15.61 6.88
CA TYR A 9 3.62 -14.42 7.41
C TYR A 9 5.14 -14.44 7.17
N SER A 10 5.77 -15.61 7.37
CA SER A 10 7.19 -15.84 7.12
C SER A 10 7.62 -15.70 5.65
N SER A 11 6.66 -15.70 4.71
CA SER A 11 6.92 -15.58 3.27
C SER A 11 6.69 -14.18 2.72
N ILE A 12 6.13 -13.26 3.51
CA ILE A 12 6.01 -11.84 3.19
C ILE A 12 7.39 -11.20 3.27
N ASP A 13 8.15 -11.48 4.33
CA ASP A 13 9.53 -11.07 4.51
C ASP A 13 10.47 -12.01 3.72
N LYS A 14 10.98 -11.55 2.58
CA LYS A 14 11.73 -12.36 1.63
C LYS A 14 13.24 -12.39 1.90
N ALA A 15 13.79 -11.34 2.49
CA ALA A 15 15.23 -11.26 2.75
C ALA A 15 15.67 -12.10 3.97
N PRO A 16 16.81 -12.79 3.92
CA PRO A 16 17.31 -13.54 5.06
C PRO A 16 17.46 -12.69 6.34
N GLU A 17 17.89 -11.43 6.20
CA GLU A 17 18.03 -10.48 7.30
C GLU A 17 16.69 -10.08 7.93
N GLU A 18 15.61 -10.00 7.15
CA GLU A 18 14.26 -9.73 7.63
C GLU A 18 13.80 -10.84 8.57
N ARG A 19 14.00 -12.08 8.16
CA ARG A 19 13.64 -13.28 8.95
C ARG A 19 14.45 -13.43 10.22
N GLU A 20 15.75 -13.08 10.16
CA GLU A 20 16.66 -13.18 11.32
C GLU A 20 16.32 -12.11 12.37
N ARG A 21 15.99 -10.89 11.94
CA ARG A 21 15.73 -9.76 12.83
C ARG A 21 14.25 -9.60 13.21
N GLY A 22 13.33 -10.24 12.47
CA GLY A 22 11.89 -10.08 12.65
C GLY A 22 11.40 -8.66 12.37
N ILE A 23 12.02 -7.96 11.41
CA ILE A 23 11.66 -6.61 10.99
C ILE A 23 11.59 -6.55 9.45
N THR A 24 10.64 -5.81 8.91
CA THR A 24 10.54 -5.54 7.48
C THR A 24 11.65 -4.58 7.05
N ILE A 25 12.43 -4.94 6.03
CA ILE A 25 13.52 -4.14 5.46
C ILE A 25 13.12 -3.58 4.09
N ASN A 26 12.55 -4.44 3.25
CA ASN A 26 12.09 -4.09 1.92
C ASN A 26 10.57 -3.98 1.87
N THR A 27 10.05 -3.16 0.95
CA THR A 27 8.61 -3.11 0.71
C THR A 27 8.11 -4.43 0.14
N ALA A 28 7.06 -4.98 0.74
CA ALA A 28 6.35 -6.14 0.21
C ALA A 28 4.99 -5.72 -0.35
N HIS A 29 4.56 -6.37 -1.41
CA HIS A 29 3.27 -6.11 -2.05
C HIS A 29 2.39 -7.35 -1.93
N VAL A 30 1.18 -7.15 -1.43
CA VAL A 30 0.15 -8.19 -1.32
C VAL A 30 -1.12 -7.71 -2.00
N GLU A 31 -1.74 -8.56 -2.80
CA GLU A 31 -3.00 -8.28 -3.50
C GLU A 31 -4.17 -8.91 -2.76
N TYR A 32 -5.25 -8.17 -2.59
CA TYR A 32 -6.51 -8.71 -2.10
C TYR A 32 -7.70 -7.87 -2.58
N GLN A 33 -8.89 -8.48 -2.53
CA GLN A 33 -10.15 -7.83 -2.88
C GLN A 33 -11.14 -7.99 -1.72
N THR A 34 -11.81 -6.90 -1.36
CA THR A 34 -12.94 -6.93 -0.42
C THR A 34 -14.23 -7.24 -1.16
N ASN A 35 -15.21 -7.81 -0.45
CA ASN A 35 -16.53 -8.12 -1.02
C ASN A 35 -17.53 -6.99 -0.77
N ASP A 36 -18.57 -6.91 -1.61
CA ASP A 36 -19.75 -6.09 -1.36
C ASP A 36 -20.40 -6.55 -0.04
N ARG A 37 -20.74 -5.61 0.82
CA ARG A 37 -21.33 -5.88 2.14
C ARG A 37 -22.18 -4.72 2.66
N ILE A 38 -22.95 -4.98 3.69
CA ILE A 38 -23.63 -3.94 4.46
C ILE A 38 -22.82 -3.64 5.72
N GLY A 39 -22.56 -2.37 6.01
CA GLY A 39 -21.74 -1.97 7.13
C GLY A 39 -21.81 -0.48 7.47
N HIS A 40 -20.82 0.00 8.22
CA HIS A 40 -20.66 1.38 8.61
C HIS A 40 -19.82 2.15 7.58
N ASN A 41 -20.30 3.33 7.18
CA ASN A 41 -19.54 4.23 6.32
C ASN A 41 -18.80 5.27 7.18
N TYR A 42 -17.52 5.12 7.35
CA TYR A 42 -16.67 5.99 8.18
C TYR A 42 -16.56 7.42 7.65
N LYS A 43 -16.85 7.65 6.38
CA LYS A 43 -16.81 8.99 5.78
C LYS A 43 -18.09 9.78 6.01
N THR A 44 -19.25 9.12 5.98
CA THR A 44 -20.56 9.76 6.16
C THR A 44 -21.12 9.58 7.57
N GLY A 45 -20.62 8.63 8.34
CA GLY A 45 -21.12 8.24 9.66
C GLY A 45 -22.44 7.46 9.61
N GLU A 46 -22.83 6.94 8.45
CA GLU A 46 -24.07 6.20 8.26
C GLU A 46 -23.89 4.71 8.50
N ASP A 47 -24.82 4.11 9.24
CA ASP A 47 -24.88 2.68 9.50
C ASP A 47 -25.75 1.95 8.48
N ASN A 48 -25.50 0.65 8.32
CA ASN A 48 -26.28 -0.25 7.45
C ASN A 48 -26.36 0.20 5.98
N VAL A 49 -25.30 0.83 5.48
CA VAL A 49 -25.19 1.21 4.07
C VAL A 49 -24.50 0.13 3.24
N GLU A 50 -24.78 0.11 1.95
CA GLU A 50 -24.09 -0.78 1.01
C GLU A 50 -22.67 -0.26 0.76
N ILE A 51 -21.67 -1.07 1.12
CA ILE A 51 -20.25 -0.84 0.85
C ILE A 51 -19.85 -1.70 -0.31
N LYS A 52 -19.35 -1.06 -1.38
CA LYS A 52 -18.82 -1.78 -2.54
C LYS A 52 -17.43 -2.29 -2.26
N GLY A 53 -17.21 -3.57 -2.58
CA GLY A 53 -15.90 -4.16 -2.51
C GLY A 53 -14.91 -3.51 -3.48
N ARG A 54 -13.63 -3.47 -3.06
CA ARG A 54 -12.55 -2.83 -3.80
C ARG A 54 -11.35 -3.76 -3.89
N HIS A 55 -10.61 -3.62 -4.98
CA HIS A 55 -9.35 -4.33 -5.18
C HIS A 55 -8.18 -3.47 -4.69
N TYR A 56 -7.28 -4.07 -3.95
CA TYR A 56 -6.14 -3.41 -3.30
C TYR A 56 -4.81 -4.05 -3.66
N ALA A 57 -3.82 -3.21 -3.93
CA ALA A 57 -2.42 -3.53 -3.79
C ALA A 57 -1.96 -3.01 -2.43
N HIS A 58 -1.76 -3.88 -1.47
CA HIS A 58 -1.28 -3.54 -0.14
C HIS A 58 0.25 -3.52 -0.15
N VAL A 59 0.82 -2.39 0.22
CA VAL A 59 2.26 -2.21 0.33
C VAL A 59 2.64 -2.23 1.81
N ASP A 60 3.36 -3.27 2.22
CA ASP A 60 3.96 -3.32 3.55
C ASP A 60 5.28 -2.55 3.54
N CYS A 61 5.37 -1.51 4.37
CA CYS A 61 6.50 -0.62 4.43
C CYS A 61 7.31 -0.85 5.70
N PRO A 62 8.66 -0.85 5.62
CA PRO A 62 9.50 -0.94 6.80
C PRO A 62 9.25 0.24 7.73
N GLY A 63 9.03 -0.06 9.03
CA GLY A 63 8.80 0.96 10.05
C GLY A 63 10.08 1.48 10.73
N HIS A 64 11.23 0.82 10.53
CA HIS A 64 12.47 1.15 11.22
C HIS A 64 13.20 2.34 10.56
N ALA A 65 13.74 3.25 11.37
CA ALA A 65 14.40 4.48 10.92
C ALA A 65 15.54 4.25 9.92
N ASP A 66 16.27 3.13 10.02
CA ASP A 66 17.36 2.78 9.11
C ASP A 66 16.90 2.53 7.66
N TYR A 67 15.60 2.26 7.46
CA TYR A 67 15.02 1.90 6.16
C TYR A 67 14.06 2.96 5.60
N ILE A 68 14.14 4.19 6.09
CA ILE A 68 13.31 5.34 5.65
C ILE A 68 13.29 5.50 4.13
N LYS A 69 14.40 5.26 3.43
CA LYS A 69 14.46 5.37 1.97
C LYS A 69 13.50 4.40 1.27
N ASN A 70 13.38 3.18 1.80
CA ASN A 70 12.47 2.17 1.25
C ASN A 70 11.01 2.54 1.55
N MET A 71 10.77 3.06 2.75
CA MET A 71 9.47 3.59 3.13
C MET A 71 9.01 4.75 2.24
N ILE A 72 9.88 5.73 1.95
CA ILE A 72 9.55 6.85 1.06
C ILE A 72 9.12 6.36 -0.32
N THR A 73 9.81 5.35 -0.84
CA THR A 73 9.47 4.79 -2.17
C THR A 73 8.12 4.11 -2.16
N GLY A 74 7.82 3.32 -1.14
CA GLY A 74 6.51 2.68 -0.98
C GLY A 74 5.40 3.72 -0.76
N ALA A 75 5.62 4.68 0.13
CA ALA A 75 4.63 5.70 0.48
C ALA A 75 4.25 6.63 -0.69
N ALA A 76 5.18 6.91 -1.61
CA ALA A 76 4.91 7.74 -2.79
C ALA A 76 3.87 7.15 -3.75
N GLN A 77 3.54 5.87 -3.60
CA GLN A 77 2.61 5.13 -4.46
C GLN A 77 1.24 4.92 -3.83
N MET A 78 1.05 5.35 -2.59
CA MET A 78 -0.15 5.03 -1.82
C MET A 78 -1.29 6.00 -2.11
N ASP A 79 -2.49 5.45 -2.30
CA ASP A 79 -3.75 6.20 -2.34
C ASP A 79 -4.35 6.41 -0.94
N GLY A 80 -3.80 5.72 0.06
CA GLY A 80 -4.11 5.84 1.47
C GLY A 80 -3.14 5.03 2.31
N ALA A 81 -3.14 5.23 3.62
CA ALA A 81 -2.28 4.50 4.54
C ALA A 81 -3.04 4.01 5.78
N ILE A 82 -2.69 2.83 6.24
CA ILE A 82 -3.06 2.31 7.55
C ILE A 82 -1.88 2.53 8.48
N LEU A 83 -2.03 3.41 9.46
CA LEU A 83 -1.04 3.64 10.49
C LEU A 83 -1.26 2.66 11.64
N VAL A 84 -0.31 1.76 11.85
CA VAL A 84 -0.41 0.77 12.93
C VAL A 84 0.34 1.28 14.16
N ILE A 85 -0.36 1.37 15.29
CA ILE A 85 0.17 1.84 16.58
C ILE A 85 -0.12 0.77 17.63
N ALA A 86 0.85 0.44 18.46
CA ALA A 86 0.61 -0.42 19.61
C ALA A 86 -0.10 0.36 20.72
N ALA A 87 -1.23 -0.17 21.21
CA ALA A 87 -2.02 0.47 22.28
C ALA A 87 -1.20 0.61 23.58
N SER A 88 -0.26 -0.32 23.84
CA SER A 88 0.63 -0.27 25.02
C SER A 88 1.64 0.88 24.99
N ASP A 89 2.03 1.35 23.79
CA ASP A 89 3.14 2.28 23.61
C ASP A 89 2.70 3.69 23.18
N GLY A 90 1.50 3.78 22.54
CA GLY A 90 1.03 5.01 21.95
C GLY A 90 1.87 5.50 20.76
N PRO A 91 1.71 6.76 20.32
CA PRO A 91 2.43 7.32 19.18
C PRO A 91 3.89 7.64 19.54
N MET A 92 4.79 6.77 19.15
CA MET A 92 6.24 6.87 19.36
C MET A 92 6.92 7.83 18.36
N ALA A 93 8.22 8.06 18.52
CA ALA A 93 9.02 8.91 17.62
C ALA A 93 8.91 8.44 16.15
N GLN A 94 8.96 7.13 15.90
CA GLN A 94 8.80 6.54 14.57
C GLN A 94 7.43 6.83 13.96
N THR A 95 6.36 6.78 14.75
CA THR A 95 5.01 7.15 14.30
C THR A 95 4.97 8.58 13.75
N LYS A 96 5.63 9.51 14.44
CA LYS A 96 5.74 10.91 14.05
C LYS A 96 6.52 11.08 12.75
N GLU A 97 7.62 10.34 12.58
CA GLU A 97 8.40 10.30 11.35
C GLU A 97 7.58 9.74 10.17
N HIS A 98 6.81 8.68 10.39
CA HIS A 98 5.94 8.10 9.35
C HIS A 98 4.86 9.08 8.90
N LEU A 99 4.21 9.80 9.82
CA LEU A 99 3.21 10.80 9.48
C LEU A 99 3.82 11.98 8.72
N LEU A 100 5.00 12.44 9.14
CA LEU A 100 5.72 13.50 8.43
C LEU A 100 6.03 13.07 6.99
N LEU A 101 6.54 11.85 6.80
CA LEU A 101 6.86 11.32 5.48
C LEU A 101 5.61 11.13 4.62
N ALA A 102 4.55 10.53 5.17
CA ALA A 102 3.27 10.39 4.48
C ALA A 102 2.74 11.74 3.99
N ARG A 103 2.88 12.79 4.80
CA ARG A 103 2.51 14.14 4.41
C ARG A 103 3.39 14.72 3.31
N GLN A 104 4.71 14.50 3.37
CA GLN A 104 5.65 14.99 2.36
C GLN A 104 5.46 14.34 1.00
N VAL A 105 5.12 13.07 0.96
CA VAL A 105 4.84 12.34 -0.31
C VAL A 105 3.37 12.44 -0.73
N ASN A 106 2.57 13.28 -0.06
CA ASN A 106 1.18 13.56 -0.37
C ASN A 106 0.25 12.34 -0.31
N VAL A 107 0.42 11.46 0.67
CA VAL A 107 -0.58 10.42 0.96
C VAL A 107 -1.92 11.11 1.29
N PRO A 108 -2.97 10.89 0.52
CA PRO A 108 -4.18 11.71 0.61
C PRO A 108 -5.03 11.42 1.85
N SER A 109 -4.95 10.21 2.37
CA SER A 109 -5.79 9.75 3.47
C SER A 109 -5.06 8.75 4.36
N VAL A 110 -5.27 8.87 5.67
CA VAL A 110 -4.73 7.96 6.69
C VAL A 110 -5.87 7.48 7.55
N LEU A 111 -5.83 6.22 7.96
CA LEU A 111 -6.63 5.69 9.06
C LEU A 111 -5.70 4.94 10.04
N VAL A 112 -6.18 4.65 11.24
CA VAL A 112 -5.35 4.07 12.29
C VAL A 112 -5.88 2.70 12.70
N PHE A 113 -4.97 1.74 12.84
CA PHE A 113 -5.22 0.49 13.54
C PHE A 113 -4.47 0.49 14.87
N LEU A 114 -5.21 0.66 15.96
CA LEU A 114 -4.67 0.61 17.32
C LEU A 114 -4.56 -0.85 17.74
N ASN A 115 -3.39 -1.43 17.50
CA ASN A 115 -3.09 -2.84 17.67
C ASN A 115 -2.69 -3.18 19.11
N LYS A 116 -2.70 -4.47 19.46
CA LYS A 116 -2.31 -5.00 20.76
C LYS A 116 -3.20 -4.53 21.93
N VAL A 117 -4.47 -4.27 21.67
CA VAL A 117 -5.41 -3.90 22.74
C VAL A 117 -5.58 -4.99 23.78
N ASP A 118 -5.28 -6.24 23.42
CA ASP A 118 -5.23 -7.39 24.33
C ASP A 118 -4.16 -7.27 25.45
N GLN A 119 -3.24 -6.34 25.33
CA GLN A 119 -2.20 -6.06 26.34
C GLN A 119 -2.56 -4.90 27.28
N VAL A 120 -3.72 -4.28 27.11
CA VAL A 120 -4.17 -3.12 27.89
C VAL A 120 -5.55 -3.42 28.46
N ASP A 121 -5.59 -3.64 29.77
CA ASP A 121 -6.84 -3.96 30.49
C ASP A 121 -7.62 -2.71 30.91
N ASP A 122 -7.04 -1.51 30.77
CA ASP A 122 -7.61 -0.24 31.23
C ASP A 122 -8.20 0.54 30.06
N GLU A 123 -9.53 0.68 30.05
CA GLU A 123 -10.25 1.41 29.00
C GLU A 123 -9.92 2.91 28.99
N GLU A 124 -9.70 3.52 30.18
CA GLU A 124 -9.32 4.93 30.28
C GLU A 124 -7.95 5.18 29.62
N LEU A 125 -7.03 4.21 29.74
CA LEU A 125 -5.73 4.28 29.09
C LEU A 125 -5.87 4.18 27.56
N LEU A 126 -6.74 3.31 27.05
CA LEU A 126 -7.01 3.22 25.61
C LEU A 126 -7.59 4.52 25.05
N GLU A 127 -8.51 5.15 25.78
CA GLU A 127 -9.06 6.47 25.40
C GLU A 127 -8.00 7.57 25.39
N LEU A 128 -7.09 7.58 26.36
CA LEU A 128 -5.97 8.53 26.41
C LEU A 128 -5.02 8.35 25.22
N VAL A 129 -4.67 7.11 24.91
CA VAL A 129 -3.81 6.79 23.76
C VAL A 129 -4.49 7.23 22.44
N GLU A 130 -5.78 6.96 22.30
CA GLU A 130 -6.54 7.40 21.14
C GLU A 130 -6.54 8.93 20.99
N MET A 131 -6.73 9.66 22.08
CA MET A 131 -6.67 11.12 22.12
C MET A 131 -5.28 11.63 21.67
N GLU A 132 -4.20 11.04 22.18
CA GLU A 132 -2.83 11.38 21.78
C GLU A 132 -2.57 11.10 20.28
N VAL A 133 -3.13 10.01 19.76
CA VAL A 133 -3.07 9.68 18.32
C VAL A 133 -3.79 10.75 17.50
N ARG A 134 -4.99 11.19 17.90
CA ARG A 134 -5.75 12.26 17.23
C ARG A 134 -5.03 13.58 17.22
N GLU A 135 -4.44 13.97 18.35
CA GLU A 135 -3.61 15.18 18.46
C GLU A 135 -2.37 15.09 17.54
N THR A 136 -1.71 13.92 17.52
CA THR A 136 -0.55 13.69 16.66
C THR A 136 -0.92 13.78 15.17
N LEU A 137 -2.01 13.16 14.74
CA LEU A 137 -2.52 13.27 13.37
C LEU A 137 -2.79 14.73 12.99
N SER A 138 -3.49 15.48 13.85
CA SER A 138 -3.82 16.89 13.64
C SER A 138 -2.56 17.75 13.52
N PHE A 139 -1.55 17.49 14.36
CA PHE A 139 -0.26 18.20 14.31
C PHE A 139 0.45 18.03 12.96
N TYR A 140 0.37 16.84 12.35
CA TYR A 140 0.96 16.57 11.02
C TYR A 140 0.02 16.91 9.85
N GLY A 141 -1.13 17.54 10.11
CA GLY A 141 -2.06 18.05 9.09
C GLY A 141 -3.00 17.02 8.50
N PHE A 142 -3.24 15.92 9.19
CA PHE A 142 -4.33 14.97 8.92
C PHE A 142 -5.57 15.34 9.77
N PRO A 143 -6.80 14.98 9.36
CA PRO A 143 -8.02 15.31 10.11
C PRO A 143 -8.17 14.39 11.33
N GLY A 144 -7.40 14.67 12.41
CA GLY A 144 -7.29 13.78 13.56
C GLY A 144 -8.64 13.46 14.24
N ASP A 145 -9.54 14.43 14.32
CA ASP A 145 -10.87 14.24 14.95
C ASP A 145 -11.76 13.31 14.12
N ASP A 146 -11.68 13.38 12.79
CA ASP A 146 -12.51 12.61 11.86
C ASP A 146 -11.87 11.28 11.45
N THR A 147 -10.56 11.13 11.66
CA THR A 147 -9.83 9.93 11.22
C THR A 147 -10.32 8.68 11.95
N PRO A 148 -10.73 7.60 11.23
CA PRO A 148 -11.09 6.35 11.87
C PRO A 148 -9.92 5.75 12.64
N ILE A 149 -10.17 5.36 13.89
CA ILE A 149 -9.23 4.62 14.73
C ILE A 149 -9.91 3.30 15.09
N ILE A 150 -9.41 2.21 14.54
CA ILE A 150 -9.94 0.87 14.77
C ILE A 150 -9.09 0.20 15.83
N ARG A 151 -9.72 -0.25 16.91
CA ARG A 151 -9.07 -0.95 18.02
C ARG A 151 -9.10 -2.46 17.79
N GLY A 152 -7.98 -3.15 17.99
CA GLY A 152 -7.96 -4.59 17.79
C GLY A 152 -6.67 -5.28 18.20
N SER A 153 -6.68 -6.59 18.06
CA SER A 153 -5.50 -7.45 18.22
C SER A 153 -5.31 -8.30 16.97
N ALA A 154 -4.33 -7.93 16.16
CA ALA A 154 -3.97 -8.71 14.98
C ALA A 154 -3.47 -10.12 15.37
N LEU A 155 -2.84 -10.26 16.54
CA LEU A 155 -2.38 -11.55 17.04
C LEU A 155 -3.55 -12.48 17.33
N ASN A 156 -4.60 -12.01 18.00
CA ASN A 156 -5.79 -12.80 18.30
C ASN A 156 -6.52 -13.21 17.03
N ALA A 157 -6.63 -12.31 16.06
CA ALA A 157 -7.21 -12.63 14.76
C ALA A 157 -6.40 -13.69 14.00
N LEU A 158 -5.07 -13.59 14.01
CA LEU A 158 -4.18 -14.54 13.32
C LEU A 158 -4.15 -15.92 14.02
N ALA A 159 -4.21 -15.95 15.34
CA ALA A 159 -4.15 -17.19 16.14
C ALA A 159 -5.50 -17.91 16.21
N SER A 160 -6.59 -17.30 15.77
CA SER A 160 -7.91 -17.93 15.78
C SER A 160 -7.99 -19.10 14.79
N GLU A 161 -8.48 -20.22 15.28
CA GLU A 161 -8.78 -21.41 14.47
C GLU A 161 -10.23 -21.40 13.93
N SER A 162 -10.98 -20.34 14.18
CA SER A 162 -12.37 -20.24 13.73
C SER A 162 -12.45 -20.17 12.22
N THR A 163 -13.35 -20.97 11.64
CA THR A 163 -13.69 -20.89 10.21
C THR A 163 -14.90 -19.98 9.94
N ASP A 164 -15.51 -19.43 11.01
CA ASP A 164 -16.59 -18.46 10.88
C ASP A 164 -16.01 -17.05 10.68
N PRO A 165 -16.23 -16.41 9.52
CA PRO A 165 -15.74 -15.06 9.27
C PRO A 165 -16.36 -14.00 10.21
N LYS A 166 -17.43 -14.33 10.93
CA LYS A 166 -18.08 -13.46 11.91
C LYS A 166 -17.64 -13.74 13.35
N ALA A 167 -16.64 -14.58 13.55
CA ALA A 167 -16.11 -14.82 14.88
C ALA A 167 -15.61 -13.47 15.52
N PRO A 168 -15.80 -13.30 16.83
CA PRO A 168 -15.42 -12.04 17.51
C PRO A 168 -13.96 -11.63 17.30
N GLU A 169 -13.06 -12.58 17.15
CA GLU A 169 -11.63 -12.36 16.94
C GLU A 169 -11.34 -11.63 15.60
N TYR A 170 -12.24 -11.78 14.62
CA TYR A 170 -12.11 -11.13 13.31
C TYR A 170 -12.86 -9.79 13.20
N ALA A 171 -13.64 -9.42 14.24
CA ALA A 171 -14.48 -8.20 14.19
C ALA A 171 -13.65 -6.94 13.89
N CYS A 172 -12.49 -6.80 14.52
CA CYS A 172 -11.61 -5.65 14.29
C CYS A 172 -11.03 -5.62 12.86
N ILE A 173 -10.84 -6.76 12.22
CA ILE A 173 -10.36 -6.84 10.84
C ILE A 173 -11.49 -6.48 9.87
N GLU A 174 -12.71 -6.95 10.12
CA GLU A 174 -13.89 -6.57 9.33
C GLU A 174 -14.13 -5.05 9.43
N GLU A 175 -14.06 -4.49 10.63
CA GLU A 175 -14.19 -3.06 10.89
C GLU A 175 -13.09 -2.26 10.17
N LEU A 176 -11.83 -2.72 10.23
CA LEU A 176 -10.72 -2.12 9.50
C LEU A 176 -10.98 -2.11 8.00
N MET A 177 -11.47 -3.21 7.42
CA MET A 177 -11.78 -3.27 6.00
C MET A 177 -12.94 -2.36 5.60
N GLN A 178 -13.95 -2.19 6.46
CA GLN A 178 -15.02 -1.20 6.25
C GLN A 178 -14.47 0.22 6.26
N ALA A 179 -13.59 0.54 7.20
CA ALA A 179 -12.94 1.85 7.26
C ALA A 179 -12.07 2.09 6.01
N VAL A 180 -11.29 1.11 5.56
CA VAL A 180 -10.48 1.21 4.34
C VAL A 180 -11.37 1.49 3.12
N ASP A 181 -12.46 0.72 2.93
CA ASP A 181 -13.34 0.86 1.77
C ASP A 181 -14.11 2.18 1.73
N THR A 182 -14.43 2.76 2.88
CA THR A 182 -15.29 3.94 2.97
C THR A 182 -14.54 5.25 3.22
N TRP A 183 -13.44 5.22 3.98
CA TRP A 183 -12.65 6.39 4.33
C TRP A 183 -11.61 6.76 3.28
N ILE A 184 -10.86 5.77 2.75
CA ILE A 184 -9.85 6.03 1.73
C ILE A 184 -10.53 6.32 0.40
N PRO A 185 -10.29 7.50 -0.22
CA PRO A 185 -10.95 7.84 -1.47
C PRO A 185 -10.48 6.91 -2.60
N THR A 186 -11.39 6.61 -3.53
CA THR A 186 -10.99 5.98 -4.78
C THR A 186 -10.14 6.98 -5.57
N PRO A 187 -8.93 6.60 -6.01
CA PRO A 187 -8.08 7.50 -6.77
C PRO A 187 -8.74 7.88 -8.10
N ASP A 188 -8.57 9.15 -8.49
CA ASP A 188 -9.00 9.62 -9.80
C ASP A 188 -8.04 9.06 -10.86
N ARG A 189 -8.51 8.06 -11.61
CA ARG A 189 -7.73 7.42 -12.66
C ARG A 189 -7.70 8.30 -13.90
N LYS A 190 -6.59 8.99 -14.12
CA LYS A 190 -6.34 9.86 -15.29
C LYS A 190 -6.01 9.03 -16.55
N ALA A 191 -6.89 8.07 -16.89
CA ALA A 191 -6.67 7.14 -18.00
C ALA A 191 -6.74 7.80 -19.38
N ASP A 192 -7.39 8.96 -19.50
CA ASP A 192 -7.54 9.78 -20.71
C ASP A 192 -6.28 10.60 -21.06
N GLN A 193 -5.32 10.69 -20.14
CA GLN A 193 -4.05 11.40 -20.34
C GLN A 193 -2.99 10.52 -21.03
N PRO A 194 -1.94 11.11 -21.60
CA PRO A 194 -0.80 10.34 -22.12
C PRO A 194 -0.16 9.48 -21.03
N PHE A 195 0.17 8.22 -21.38
CA PHE A 195 0.81 7.28 -20.45
C PHE A 195 2.07 7.85 -19.81
N LEU A 196 2.19 7.62 -18.50
CA LEU A 196 3.36 7.96 -17.71
C LEU A 196 3.47 7.00 -16.51
N MET A 197 4.66 6.43 -16.31
CA MET A 197 4.96 5.50 -15.23
C MET A 197 6.38 5.74 -14.70
N PRO A 198 6.57 6.18 -13.45
CA PRO A 198 7.88 6.21 -12.80
C PRO A 198 8.45 4.81 -12.65
N VAL A 199 9.76 4.66 -12.83
CA VAL A 199 10.49 3.41 -12.64
C VAL A 199 10.93 3.31 -11.18
N GLU A 200 10.46 2.30 -10.48
CA GLU A 200 10.69 2.10 -9.04
C GLU A 200 11.88 1.19 -8.76
N ASP A 201 12.10 0.23 -9.63
CA ASP A 201 13.23 -0.69 -9.59
C ASP A 201 13.54 -1.20 -11.02
N VAL A 202 14.62 -1.93 -11.17
CA VAL A 202 15.00 -2.55 -12.44
C VAL A 202 15.60 -3.92 -12.18
N PHE A 203 15.02 -4.94 -12.78
CA PHE A 203 15.58 -6.29 -12.71
C PHE A 203 15.54 -6.99 -14.06
N THR A 204 16.29 -8.06 -14.19
CA THR A 204 16.37 -8.85 -15.42
C THR A 204 15.80 -10.23 -15.18
N ILE A 205 14.90 -10.66 -16.06
CA ILE A 205 14.40 -12.04 -16.10
C ILE A 205 15.18 -12.79 -17.17
N SER A 206 15.84 -13.87 -16.77
CA SER A 206 16.61 -14.72 -17.69
C SER A 206 15.74 -15.20 -18.87
N GLY A 207 16.19 -14.93 -20.10
CA GLY A 207 15.48 -15.30 -21.33
C GLY A 207 14.30 -14.40 -21.71
N ARG A 208 13.89 -13.45 -20.88
CA ARG A 208 12.79 -12.51 -21.20
C ARG A 208 13.24 -11.05 -21.37
N GLY A 209 14.21 -10.59 -20.58
CA GLY A 209 14.77 -9.24 -20.72
C GLY A 209 14.68 -8.41 -19.43
N THR A 210 14.75 -7.10 -19.59
CA THR A 210 14.69 -6.13 -18.48
C THR A 210 13.26 -5.77 -18.17
N VAL A 211 12.92 -5.83 -16.89
CA VAL A 211 11.63 -5.44 -16.34
C VAL A 211 11.79 -4.17 -15.51
N ALA A 212 10.96 -3.19 -15.78
CA ALA A 212 10.80 -1.96 -15.02
C ALA A 212 9.47 -2.00 -14.28
N PRO A 213 9.45 -2.28 -12.96
CA PRO A 213 8.25 -2.16 -12.16
C PRO A 213 7.97 -0.69 -11.85
N GLY A 214 6.68 -0.39 -11.71
CA GLY A 214 6.20 0.93 -11.32
C GLY A 214 4.69 1.03 -11.33
N ARG A 215 4.19 2.10 -10.72
CA ARG A 215 2.78 2.45 -10.79
C ARG A 215 2.52 3.32 -12.03
N VAL A 216 1.47 2.97 -12.77
CA VAL A 216 0.98 3.83 -13.86
C VAL A 216 0.33 5.07 -13.25
N GLU A 217 0.98 6.23 -13.37
CA GLU A 217 0.47 7.49 -12.82
C GLU A 217 -0.68 8.07 -13.63
N ARG A 218 -0.65 7.88 -14.95
CA ARG A 218 -1.68 8.34 -15.87
C ARG A 218 -1.64 7.61 -17.19
N GLY A 219 -2.75 7.67 -17.91
CA GLY A 219 -2.89 7.08 -19.23
C GLY A 219 -3.08 5.57 -19.21
N VAL A 220 -2.95 5.00 -20.38
CA VAL A 220 -3.04 3.56 -20.65
C VAL A 220 -1.83 3.14 -21.44
N ILE A 221 -1.26 1.99 -21.12
CA ILE A 221 -0.22 1.30 -21.89
C ILE A 221 -0.71 -0.06 -22.33
N LYS A 222 -0.50 -0.39 -23.58
CA LYS A 222 -0.82 -1.71 -24.13
C LYS A 222 0.44 -2.49 -24.46
N LYS A 223 0.30 -3.80 -24.46
CA LYS A 223 1.35 -4.69 -24.96
C LYS A 223 1.75 -4.29 -26.39
N ASN A 224 3.06 -4.32 -26.67
CA ASN A 224 3.69 -3.90 -27.92
C ASN A 224 3.59 -2.41 -28.26
N GLU A 225 3.24 -1.55 -27.31
CA GLU A 225 3.30 -0.10 -27.51
C GLU A 225 4.71 0.46 -27.34
N PRO A 226 5.08 1.48 -28.15
CA PRO A 226 6.34 2.20 -27.97
C PRO A 226 6.27 3.14 -26.75
N VAL A 227 7.38 3.24 -26.04
CA VAL A 227 7.58 4.16 -24.92
C VAL A 227 8.96 4.81 -24.99
N GLU A 228 9.11 5.97 -24.38
CA GLU A 228 10.38 6.63 -24.13
C GLU A 228 10.77 6.49 -22.67
N ILE A 229 12.07 6.24 -22.41
CA ILE A 229 12.68 6.32 -21.10
C ILE A 229 13.25 7.72 -20.98
N VAL A 230 12.75 8.50 -20.02
CA VAL A 230 13.13 9.91 -19.83
C VAL A 230 13.57 10.19 -18.38
N GLY A 231 14.32 11.27 -18.19
CA GLY A 231 14.83 11.71 -16.88
C GLY A 231 16.17 11.08 -16.51
N LEU A 232 16.91 11.75 -15.64
CA LEU A 232 18.25 11.43 -15.12
C LEU A 232 19.38 11.35 -16.18
N ALA A 233 19.07 11.22 -17.44
CA ALA A 233 20.03 11.23 -18.56
C ALA A 233 19.64 12.28 -19.59
N ASP A 234 20.64 12.85 -20.28
CA ASP A 234 20.43 13.87 -21.32
C ASP A 234 19.75 13.32 -22.56
N GLU A 235 19.89 12.03 -22.82
CA GLU A 235 19.34 11.37 -24.00
C GLU A 235 18.09 10.54 -23.65
N LYS A 236 17.03 10.76 -24.42
CA LYS A 236 15.83 9.91 -24.41
C LYS A 236 16.13 8.59 -25.10
N LYS A 237 15.65 7.50 -24.54
CA LYS A 237 15.74 6.18 -25.14
C LYS A 237 14.35 5.66 -25.50
N SER A 238 14.15 5.33 -26.77
CA SER A 238 12.90 4.71 -27.20
C SER A 238 12.99 3.19 -27.10
N THR A 239 11.94 2.57 -26.62
CA THR A 239 11.79 1.11 -26.53
C THR A 239 10.33 0.70 -26.73
N VAL A 240 10.04 -0.58 -26.57
CA VAL A 240 8.69 -1.15 -26.69
C VAL A 240 8.41 -1.99 -25.46
N VAL A 241 7.24 -1.80 -24.86
CA VAL A 241 6.72 -2.68 -23.80
C VAL A 241 6.22 -3.98 -24.44
N THR A 242 6.98 -5.05 -24.31
CA THR A 242 6.64 -6.33 -24.95
C THR A 242 5.63 -7.15 -24.17
N ASP A 243 5.65 -7.06 -22.86
CA ASP A 243 4.70 -7.69 -21.96
C ASP A 243 4.44 -6.77 -20.74
N ILE A 244 3.28 -6.96 -20.14
CA ILE A 244 2.85 -6.29 -18.92
C ILE A 244 2.47 -7.36 -17.91
N GLU A 245 3.04 -7.31 -16.72
CA GLU A 245 2.78 -8.28 -15.66
C GLU A 245 2.31 -7.55 -14.40
N MET A 246 1.24 -8.04 -13.78
CA MET A 246 0.73 -7.58 -12.50
C MET A 246 0.42 -8.81 -11.64
N PHE A 247 1.03 -8.92 -10.44
CA PHE A 247 0.86 -10.05 -9.52
C PHE A 247 0.97 -11.43 -10.21
N HIS A 248 2.04 -11.62 -11.00
CA HIS A 248 2.30 -12.82 -11.80
C HIS A 248 1.25 -13.16 -12.88
N LYS A 249 0.36 -12.22 -13.19
CA LYS A 249 -0.60 -12.35 -14.30
C LYS A 249 -0.16 -11.47 -15.46
N LEU A 250 -0.15 -12.03 -16.68
CA LEU A 250 0.11 -11.27 -17.89
C LEU A 250 -1.15 -10.51 -18.31
N LEU A 251 -0.98 -9.23 -18.63
CA LEU A 251 -2.05 -8.34 -19.05
C LEU A 251 -1.84 -7.87 -20.49
N ASP A 252 -2.93 -7.60 -21.20
CA ASP A 252 -2.89 -6.99 -22.53
C ASP A 252 -2.70 -5.47 -22.48
N TYR A 253 -3.16 -4.84 -21.39
CA TYR A 253 -2.99 -3.42 -21.11
C TYR A 253 -2.97 -3.16 -19.61
N ALA A 254 -2.48 -1.97 -19.23
CA ALA A 254 -2.59 -1.43 -17.88
C ALA A 254 -2.98 0.05 -17.94
N GLU A 255 -3.63 0.53 -16.91
CA GLU A 255 -4.14 1.90 -16.82
C GLU A 255 -3.69 2.60 -15.53
N ALA A 256 -3.93 3.91 -15.49
CA ALA A 256 -3.61 4.73 -14.32
C ALA A 256 -4.11 4.10 -13.01
N GLY A 257 -3.22 3.98 -12.02
CA GLY A 257 -3.45 3.32 -10.74
C GLY A 257 -2.92 1.89 -10.66
N ASP A 258 -2.63 1.22 -11.77
CA ASP A 258 -2.13 -0.15 -11.76
C ASP A 258 -0.63 -0.18 -11.42
N ASN A 259 -0.24 -1.12 -10.53
CA ASN A 259 1.16 -1.44 -10.26
C ASN A 259 1.60 -2.58 -11.16
N ILE A 260 2.53 -2.33 -12.08
CA ILE A 260 2.92 -3.29 -13.10
C ILE A 260 4.43 -3.46 -13.22
N GLY A 261 4.84 -4.60 -13.76
CA GLY A 261 6.16 -4.81 -14.34
C GLY A 261 6.10 -4.68 -15.85
N ALA A 262 6.70 -3.64 -16.42
CA ALA A 262 6.81 -3.45 -17.86
C ALA A 262 8.06 -4.16 -18.40
N LEU A 263 7.89 -5.15 -19.26
CA LEU A 263 8.98 -5.83 -19.94
C LEU A 263 9.43 -5.02 -21.15
N LEU A 264 10.69 -4.58 -21.15
CA LEU A 264 11.25 -3.66 -22.16
C LEU A 264 12.13 -4.38 -23.19
N ARG A 265 11.89 -4.11 -24.47
CA ARG A 265 12.64 -4.72 -25.56
C ARG A 265 14.02 -4.08 -25.74
N GLY A 266 15.09 -4.89 -25.71
CA GLY A 266 16.44 -4.45 -26.07
C GLY A 266 17.02 -3.38 -25.13
N VAL A 267 16.52 -3.31 -23.90
CA VAL A 267 17.03 -2.43 -22.85
C VAL A 267 17.85 -3.25 -21.87
N ASP A 268 19.13 -2.90 -21.73
CA ASP A 268 19.98 -3.49 -20.72
C ASP A 268 19.67 -2.89 -19.33
N LYS A 269 19.76 -3.71 -18.27
CA LYS A 269 19.58 -3.24 -16.90
C LYS A 269 20.41 -1.99 -16.54
N LYS A 270 21.61 -1.86 -17.14
CA LYS A 270 22.50 -0.71 -16.91
C LYS A 270 22.08 0.57 -17.64
N SER A 271 21.12 0.48 -18.54
CA SER A 271 20.68 1.60 -19.39
C SER A 271 19.35 2.21 -18.96
N ILE A 272 18.79 1.69 -17.89
CA ILE A 272 17.59 2.20 -17.21
C ILE A 272 17.82 2.10 -15.71
N GLU A 273 17.36 3.08 -14.97
CA GLU A 273 17.54 3.12 -13.50
C GLU A 273 16.30 3.67 -12.80
N ARG A 274 16.22 3.34 -11.52
CA ARG A 274 15.17 3.84 -10.62
C ARG A 274 15.13 5.37 -10.64
N GLY A 275 13.94 5.94 -10.71
CA GLY A 275 13.71 7.39 -10.78
C GLY A 275 13.57 7.94 -12.20
N GLN A 276 13.91 7.15 -13.23
CA GLN A 276 13.50 7.47 -14.60
C GLN A 276 12.00 7.21 -14.80
N VAL A 277 11.48 7.67 -15.92
CA VAL A 277 10.05 7.59 -16.24
C VAL A 277 9.86 6.97 -17.61
N LEU A 278 8.94 6.01 -17.72
CA LEU A 278 8.39 5.55 -19.00
C LEU A 278 7.23 6.48 -19.38
N SER A 279 7.30 7.02 -20.58
CA SER A 279 6.28 7.92 -21.13
C SER A 279 5.85 7.53 -22.52
N LYS A 280 4.70 8.04 -22.97
CA LYS A 280 4.31 8.04 -24.38
C LYS A 280 5.36 8.81 -25.17
N PRO A 281 5.76 8.37 -26.38
CA PRO A 281 6.64 9.12 -27.25
C PRO A 281 6.13 10.50 -27.62
#